data_ae214485531d478788d1627e65c8d503
#
_entry.id   ae214485531d478788d1627e65c8d503
#
_cell.length_a   1.000
_cell.length_b   1.000
_cell.length_c   1.000
_cell.angle_alpha   90.00
_cell.angle_beta   90.00
_cell.angle_gamma   90.00
#
_symmetry.space_group_name_H-M   'P 1'
#
loop_
_entity.id
_entity.type
_entity.pdbx_description
1 polymer ?
#
loop_
_entity_poly.entity_id
_entity_poly.type
_entity_poly.pdbx_seq_one_letter_code
_entity_poly.pdbx_strand_id
1 'polypeptide(L)'
;GATQFPMTAIMEYEHVAKTIIDNRVDTLLGMPFYLSQLFEACAGELKAYGGIKKIFYGGEHMSAAMVKHYREEFGVEVVKSAIYGSNDAGPLGYSCTHCEGSVHHVMSRTQYLEIFKLEEDRPVEKGETGRLIFTSLSRHGQGLQRYEIGDLGRWVEGYCLCGRKAPRFELLGRFGDIFKMGPLFNYNEFKKILENRFGYYDELQLVLEPADGNKQKITVLVNKISGITEKQVCSSLLEGYAALHDMVVNDDLIELQASAIDGMEFKKIPSSGKLHKIIDKRTQSA
;
A
#
# COMPACT_ATOMS: atom_id res chain seq x y z
N GLY A 1 -15.24 22.42 -15.86
CA GLY A 1 -13.94 22.53 -15.21
C GLY A 1 -14.07 22.33 -13.71
N ALA A 2 -12.96 22.06 -13.03
CA ALA A 2 -12.91 21.94 -11.57
C ALA A 2 -11.96 22.99 -11.01
N THR A 3 -12.29 23.55 -9.86
CA THR A 3 -11.36 24.39 -9.09
C THR A 3 -10.41 23.47 -8.31
N GLN A 4 -9.12 23.74 -8.35
CA GLN A 4 -8.11 22.96 -7.67
C GLN A 4 -7.42 23.79 -6.59
N PHE A 5 -7.18 23.18 -5.44
CA PHE A 5 -6.44 23.71 -4.31
C PHE A 5 -5.19 22.84 -4.09
N PRO A 6 -4.06 23.11 -4.80
CA PRO A 6 -2.85 22.34 -4.63
C PRO A 6 -2.25 22.59 -3.25
N MET A 7 -2.03 21.50 -2.50
CA MET A 7 -1.47 21.52 -1.16
C MET A 7 -0.31 20.51 -1.07
N THR A 8 0.64 20.79 -0.20
CA THR A 8 1.79 19.90 0.00
C THR A 8 1.58 18.99 1.22
N ALA A 9 2.18 17.81 1.20
CA ALA A 9 2.10 16.86 2.31
C ALA A 9 2.88 17.28 3.59
N ILE A 10 3.43 18.51 3.61
CA ILE A 10 4.09 19.08 4.79
C ILE A 10 3.24 20.16 5.48
N MET A 11 2.03 20.44 4.97
CA MET A 11 1.11 21.39 5.61
C MET A 11 0.44 20.72 6.81
N GLU A 12 0.16 21.56 7.82
CA GLU A 12 -0.59 21.14 9.01
C GLU A 12 -1.99 20.64 8.62
N TYR A 13 -2.40 19.53 9.20
CA TYR A 13 -3.67 18.87 8.84
C TYR A 13 -4.88 19.75 9.08
N GLU A 14 -4.88 20.54 10.16
CA GLU A 14 -5.93 21.49 10.50
C GLU A 14 -6.09 22.57 9.42
N HIS A 15 -4.98 23.06 8.88
CA HIS A 15 -5.01 24.02 7.79
C HIS A 15 -5.59 23.41 6.51
N VAL A 16 -5.24 22.17 6.21
CA VAL A 16 -5.77 21.42 5.07
C VAL A 16 -7.28 21.17 5.26
N ALA A 17 -7.69 20.69 6.43
CA ALA A 17 -9.10 20.46 6.75
C ALA A 17 -9.93 21.75 6.65
N LYS A 18 -9.42 22.85 7.21
CA LYS A 18 -10.05 24.16 7.09
C LYS A 18 -10.22 24.58 5.62
N THR A 19 -9.19 24.39 4.80
CA THR A 19 -9.27 24.74 3.36
C THR A 19 -10.33 23.89 2.65
N ILE A 20 -10.43 22.60 2.97
CA ILE A 20 -11.44 21.68 2.44
C ILE A 20 -12.84 22.20 2.77
N ILE A 21 -13.09 22.54 4.03
CA ILE A 21 -14.40 22.96 4.54
C ILE A 21 -14.80 24.33 3.98
N ASP A 22 -13.92 25.32 4.08
CA ASP A 22 -14.19 26.72 3.67
C ASP A 22 -14.49 26.81 2.15
N ASN A 23 -13.84 25.97 1.36
CA ASN A 23 -14.00 25.94 -0.10
C ASN A 23 -14.97 24.86 -0.60
N ARG A 24 -15.62 24.15 0.30
CA ARG A 24 -16.59 23.09 -0.03
C ARG A 24 -16.01 22.04 -1.00
N VAL A 25 -14.78 21.61 -0.72
CA VAL A 25 -14.08 20.62 -1.56
C VAL A 25 -14.76 19.26 -1.44
N ASP A 26 -15.20 18.70 -2.55
CA ASP A 26 -15.90 17.40 -2.61
C ASP A 26 -15.00 16.24 -3.05
N THR A 27 -13.82 16.53 -3.56
CA THR A 27 -12.92 15.54 -4.14
C THR A 27 -11.50 15.73 -3.63
N LEU A 28 -10.91 14.69 -3.08
CA LEU A 28 -9.51 14.68 -2.64
C LEU A 28 -8.66 13.84 -3.60
N LEU A 29 -7.42 14.28 -3.80
CA LEU A 29 -6.37 13.49 -4.46
C LEU A 29 -5.13 13.51 -3.56
N GLY A 30 -4.69 12.35 -3.10
CA GLY A 30 -3.55 12.28 -2.19
C GLY A 30 -2.95 10.88 -2.06
N MET A 31 -1.87 10.80 -1.28
CA MET A 31 -1.28 9.51 -0.88
C MET A 31 -2.12 8.89 0.25
N PRO A 32 -2.39 7.58 0.22
CA PRO A 32 -3.15 6.89 1.26
C PRO A 32 -2.71 7.20 2.68
N PHE A 33 -1.42 7.11 2.95
CA PHE A 33 -0.89 7.40 4.28
C PHE A 33 -1.12 8.84 4.75
N TYR A 34 -0.95 9.82 3.87
CA TYR A 34 -1.25 11.22 4.20
C TYR A 34 -2.74 11.43 4.47
N LEU A 35 -3.59 10.82 3.63
CA LEU A 35 -5.04 10.92 3.79
C LEU A 35 -5.48 10.27 5.11
N SER A 36 -4.94 9.10 5.50
CA SER A 36 -5.29 8.48 6.78
C SER A 36 -4.98 9.40 7.96
N GLN A 37 -3.81 10.03 7.95
CA GLN A 37 -3.41 10.97 9.00
C GLN A 37 -4.27 12.23 9.04
N LEU A 38 -4.62 12.79 7.89
CA LEU A 38 -5.53 13.93 7.79
C LEU A 38 -6.91 13.60 8.37
N PHE A 39 -7.46 12.46 7.98
CA PHE A 39 -8.78 12.02 8.46
C PHE A 39 -8.76 11.63 9.95
N GLU A 40 -7.65 11.13 10.46
CA GLU A 40 -7.47 10.85 11.88
C GLU A 40 -7.36 12.15 12.70
N ALA A 41 -6.47 13.05 12.29
CA ALA A 41 -6.21 14.30 13.02
C ALA A 41 -7.43 15.23 13.05
N CYS A 42 -8.21 15.27 11.97
CA CYS A 42 -9.36 16.19 11.80
C CYS A 42 -10.70 15.45 11.67
N ALA A 43 -10.83 14.29 12.33
CA ALA A 43 -12.00 13.42 12.17
C ALA A 43 -13.33 14.12 12.51
N GLY A 44 -13.34 14.92 13.58
CA GLY A 44 -14.54 15.63 14.04
C GLY A 44 -15.04 16.63 12.99
N GLU A 45 -14.15 17.48 12.51
CA GLU A 45 -14.45 18.54 11.55
C GLU A 45 -14.85 17.95 10.18
N LEU A 46 -14.13 16.94 9.70
CA LEU A 46 -14.40 16.33 8.41
C LEU A 46 -15.70 15.52 8.41
N LYS A 47 -16.04 14.82 9.52
CA LYS A 47 -17.35 14.17 9.69
C LYS A 47 -18.48 15.20 9.73
N ALA A 48 -18.32 16.28 10.48
CA ALA A 48 -19.32 17.35 10.56
C ALA A 48 -19.52 18.04 9.19
N TYR A 49 -18.46 18.21 8.43
CA TYR A 49 -18.54 18.75 7.08
C TYR A 49 -19.32 17.84 6.13
N GLY A 50 -19.03 16.54 6.10
CA GLY A 50 -19.73 15.51 5.29
C GLY A 50 -19.76 15.75 3.78
N GLY A 51 -18.98 16.72 3.28
CA GLY A 51 -18.98 17.12 1.87
C GLY A 51 -17.99 16.38 0.98
N ILE A 52 -17.05 15.63 1.54
CA ILE A 52 -16.07 14.84 0.77
C ILE A 52 -16.77 13.62 0.17
N LYS A 53 -16.97 13.62 -1.15
CA LYS A 53 -17.66 12.53 -1.87
C LYS A 53 -16.73 11.59 -2.61
N LYS A 54 -15.53 12.07 -2.99
CA LYS A 54 -14.61 11.31 -3.81
C LYS A 54 -13.19 11.40 -3.26
N ILE A 55 -12.53 10.25 -3.22
CA ILE A 55 -11.09 10.14 -2.93
C ILE A 55 -10.43 9.43 -4.10
N PHE A 56 -9.49 10.10 -4.74
CA PHE A 56 -8.55 9.51 -5.66
C PHE A 56 -7.18 9.41 -4.98
N TYR A 57 -6.54 8.26 -5.11
CA TYR A 57 -5.24 8.05 -4.48
C TYR A 57 -4.18 7.62 -5.47
N GLY A 58 -2.93 7.83 -5.13
CA GLY A 58 -1.77 7.40 -5.91
C GLY A 58 -0.51 7.32 -5.08
N GLY A 59 0.51 6.70 -5.66
CA GLY A 59 1.82 6.57 -5.02
C GLY A 59 1.96 5.45 -3.99
N GLU A 60 0.85 4.96 -3.44
CA GLU A 60 0.78 3.87 -2.47
C GLU A 60 -0.49 3.02 -2.71
N HIS A 61 -0.53 1.84 -2.09
CA HIS A 61 -1.73 0.99 -2.08
C HIS A 61 -2.70 1.45 -0.99
N MET A 62 -4.00 1.43 -1.30
CA MET A 62 -5.07 1.65 -0.32
C MET A 62 -5.81 0.35 -0.06
N SER A 63 -5.86 -0.08 1.20
CA SER A 63 -6.49 -1.34 1.59
C SER A 63 -8.01 -1.28 1.45
N ALA A 64 -8.65 -2.46 1.32
CA ALA A 64 -10.10 -2.56 1.28
C ALA A 64 -10.75 -2.07 2.59
N ALA A 65 -10.10 -2.31 3.74
CA ALA A 65 -10.56 -1.82 5.03
C ALA A 65 -10.53 -0.29 5.11
N MET A 66 -9.49 0.35 4.58
CA MET A 66 -9.41 1.82 4.50
C MET A 66 -10.50 2.40 3.60
N VAL A 67 -10.75 1.77 2.44
CA VAL A 67 -11.87 2.16 1.55
C VAL A 67 -13.21 2.05 2.27
N LYS A 68 -13.43 0.95 3.00
CA LYS A 68 -14.64 0.74 3.81
C LYS A 68 -14.77 1.80 4.88
N HIS A 69 -13.70 2.09 5.63
CA HIS A 69 -13.67 3.11 6.68
C HIS A 69 -14.09 4.49 6.14
N TYR A 70 -13.53 4.96 5.02
CA TYR A 70 -13.93 6.25 4.44
C TYR A 70 -15.39 6.29 4.01
N ARG A 71 -15.92 5.18 3.51
CA ARG A 71 -17.34 5.09 3.12
C ARG A 71 -18.26 5.12 4.33
N GLU A 72 -17.98 4.34 5.35
CA GLU A 72 -18.86 4.18 6.52
C GLU A 72 -18.78 5.37 7.46
N GLU A 73 -17.58 5.88 7.73
CA GLU A 73 -17.36 6.92 8.72
C GLU A 73 -17.48 8.34 8.19
N PHE A 74 -17.20 8.55 6.89
CA PHE A 74 -17.16 9.90 6.29
C PHE A 74 -18.12 10.09 5.12
N GLY A 75 -18.86 9.07 4.73
CA GLY A 75 -19.84 9.14 3.64
C GLY A 75 -19.22 9.33 2.25
N VAL A 76 -17.97 8.87 2.06
CA VAL A 76 -17.30 8.92 0.76
C VAL A 76 -17.88 7.88 -0.19
N GLU A 77 -18.35 8.33 -1.35
CA GLU A 77 -19.02 7.48 -2.32
C GLU A 77 -18.03 6.75 -3.25
N VAL A 78 -16.99 7.46 -3.69
CA VAL A 78 -16.01 6.96 -4.65
C VAL A 78 -14.61 6.99 -4.05
N VAL A 79 -13.97 5.82 -3.94
CA VAL A 79 -12.55 5.70 -3.60
C VAL A 79 -11.88 4.89 -4.69
N LYS A 80 -10.93 5.48 -5.43
CA LYS A 80 -10.28 4.87 -6.59
C LYS A 80 -8.82 5.27 -6.71
N SER A 81 -8.00 4.38 -7.26
CA SER A 81 -6.68 4.75 -7.73
C SER A 81 -6.80 5.77 -8.87
N ALA A 82 -6.08 6.88 -8.76
CA ALA A 82 -6.03 7.89 -9.82
C ALA A 82 -5.26 7.35 -11.03
N ILE A 83 -4.07 6.80 -10.75
CA ILE A 83 -3.17 6.27 -11.75
C ILE A 83 -2.11 5.40 -11.08
N TYR A 84 -1.65 4.36 -11.75
CA TYR A 84 -0.43 3.65 -11.40
C TYR A 84 0.71 4.10 -12.31
N GLY A 85 1.85 4.41 -11.73
CA GLY A 85 3.01 4.87 -12.48
C GLY A 85 4.24 5.10 -11.63
N SER A 86 5.34 5.47 -12.28
CA SER A 86 6.58 5.87 -11.63
C SER A 86 7.17 7.13 -12.26
N ASN A 87 8.09 7.78 -11.55
CA ASN A 87 8.80 8.94 -12.09
C ASN A 87 9.59 8.60 -13.35
N ASP A 88 10.21 7.41 -13.39
CA ASP A 88 11.04 6.96 -14.52
C ASP A 88 10.19 6.59 -15.72
N ALA A 89 9.21 5.72 -15.55
CA ALA A 89 8.42 5.17 -16.65
C ALA A 89 7.17 6.00 -16.98
N GLY A 90 6.75 6.91 -16.10
CA GLY A 90 5.52 7.69 -16.24
C GLY A 90 4.27 6.88 -15.96
N PRO A 91 3.13 7.21 -16.60
CA PRO A 91 1.88 6.46 -16.44
C PRO A 91 1.99 5.04 -16.98
N LEU A 92 1.67 4.04 -16.18
CA LEU A 92 1.78 2.62 -16.50
C LEU A 92 0.41 1.93 -16.58
N GLY A 93 -0.50 2.33 -15.68
CA GLY A 93 -1.83 1.79 -15.60
C GLY A 93 -2.87 2.81 -15.17
N TYR A 94 -4.12 2.56 -15.47
CA TYR A 94 -5.26 3.39 -15.06
C TYR A 94 -6.41 2.53 -14.56
N SER A 95 -7.13 3.03 -13.57
CA SER A 95 -8.36 2.40 -13.09
C SER A 95 -9.57 2.89 -13.89
N CYS A 96 -10.62 2.08 -13.96
CA CYS A 96 -11.93 2.45 -14.50
C CYS A 96 -13.03 2.22 -13.46
N THR A 97 -14.27 2.57 -13.77
CA THR A 97 -15.40 2.38 -12.84
C THR A 97 -15.63 0.92 -12.44
N HIS A 98 -15.21 -0.03 -13.28
CA HIS A 98 -15.36 -1.47 -13.07
C HIS A 98 -14.05 -2.15 -12.56
N CYS A 99 -12.97 -1.40 -12.35
CA CYS A 99 -11.80 -1.91 -11.65
C CYS A 99 -12.02 -1.75 -10.16
N GLU A 100 -11.80 -2.81 -9.40
CA GLU A 100 -11.87 -2.78 -7.95
C GLU A 100 -10.47 -2.91 -7.33
N GLY A 101 -10.29 -2.39 -6.13
CA GLY A 101 -9.02 -2.43 -5.40
C GLY A 101 -7.86 -1.89 -6.23
N SER A 102 -6.82 -2.71 -6.34
CA SER A 102 -5.57 -2.41 -7.05
C SER A 102 -5.54 -2.86 -8.51
N VAL A 103 -6.69 -3.15 -9.11
CA VAL A 103 -6.77 -3.55 -10.51
C VAL A 103 -6.68 -2.34 -11.44
N HIS A 104 -5.80 -2.45 -12.44
CA HIS A 104 -5.56 -1.43 -13.44
C HIS A 104 -5.59 -2.02 -14.85
N HIS A 105 -6.04 -1.21 -15.80
CA HIS A 105 -5.76 -1.44 -17.23
C HIS A 105 -4.34 -0.99 -17.54
N VAL A 106 -3.64 -1.73 -18.39
CA VAL A 106 -2.34 -1.29 -18.92
C VAL A 106 -2.54 -0.07 -19.82
N MET A 107 -1.67 0.92 -19.72
CA MET A 107 -1.61 2.07 -20.65
C MET A 107 -1.08 1.64 -22.03
N SER A 108 -1.74 0.69 -22.69
CA SER A 108 -1.25 -0.07 -23.86
C SER A 108 -0.88 0.78 -25.07
N ARG A 109 -1.24 2.07 -25.12
CA ARG A 109 -0.79 3.00 -26.18
C ARG A 109 0.63 3.50 -25.97
N THR A 110 1.10 3.48 -24.73
CA THR A 110 2.39 4.05 -24.33
C THR A 110 3.29 3.08 -23.59
N GLN A 111 2.75 1.94 -23.17
CA GLN A 111 3.44 0.94 -22.38
C GLN A 111 3.14 -0.47 -22.86
N TYR A 112 4.16 -1.33 -22.83
CA TYR A 112 4.03 -2.77 -22.92
C TYR A 112 4.40 -3.39 -21.58
N LEU A 113 3.53 -4.24 -21.02
CA LEU A 113 3.73 -4.91 -19.73
C LEU A 113 4.01 -6.39 -19.93
N GLU A 114 5.04 -6.87 -19.27
CA GLU A 114 5.33 -8.28 -19.03
C GLU A 114 5.25 -8.55 -17.54
N ILE A 115 4.80 -9.75 -17.15
CA ILE A 115 4.86 -10.20 -15.76
C ILE A 115 5.70 -11.47 -15.74
N PHE A 116 6.82 -11.43 -15.01
CA PHE A 116 7.80 -12.51 -14.94
C PHE A 116 7.83 -13.13 -13.55
N LYS A 117 8.19 -14.40 -13.46
CA LYS A 117 8.36 -15.11 -12.18
C LYS A 117 9.33 -14.36 -11.26
N LEU A 118 9.19 -14.58 -9.95
CA LEU A 118 9.99 -13.87 -8.95
C LEU A 118 11.49 -14.13 -9.09
N GLU A 119 11.88 -15.36 -9.38
CA GLU A 119 13.28 -15.80 -9.38
C GLU A 119 13.76 -16.28 -10.76
N GLU A 120 12.91 -16.23 -11.77
CA GLU A 120 13.21 -16.75 -13.11
C GLU A 120 12.85 -15.71 -14.18
N ASP A 121 13.66 -15.62 -15.24
CA ASP A 121 13.38 -14.73 -16.37
C ASP A 121 12.45 -15.40 -17.40
N ARG A 122 11.30 -15.86 -16.94
CA ARG A 122 10.23 -16.38 -17.79
C ARG A 122 8.87 -15.85 -17.37
N PRO A 123 7.93 -15.70 -18.31
CA PRO A 123 6.58 -15.23 -17.99
C PRO A 123 5.91 -16.10 -16.93
N VAL A 124 5.07 -15.43 -16.12
CA VAL A 124 4.21 -16.12 -15.15
C VAL A 124 3.11 -16.91 -15.84
N GLU A 125 2.65 -17.95 -15.18
CA GLU A 125 1.45 -18.66 -15.56
C GLU A 125 0.20 -17.90 -15.09
N LYS A 126 -0.96 -18.40 -15.53
CA LYS A 126 -2.26 -17.85 -15.21
C LYS A 126 -2.49 -17.74 -13.70
N GLY A 127 -2.78 -16.53 -13.21
CA GLY A 127 -3.03 -16.26 -11.79
C GLY A 127 -1.80 -16.23 -10.88
N GLU A 128 -0.63 -16.54 -11.44
CA GLU A 128 0.64 -16.50 -10.71
C GLU A 128 1.08 -15.04 -10.48
N THR A 129 1.62 -14.77 -9.30
CA THR A 129 2.23 -13.48 -8.95
C THR A 129 3.65 -13.38 -9.50
N GLY A 130 3.99 -12.24 -10.07
CA GLY A 130 5.34 -12.00 -10.59
C GLY A 130 5.76 -10.53 -10.55
N ARG A 131 6.98 -10.30 -11.05
CA ARG A 131 7.62 -8.99 -11.18
C ARG A 131 7.02 -8.25 -12.39
N LEU A 132 6.64 -6.99 -12.20
CA LEU A 132 6.14 -6.14 -13.28
C LEU A 132 7.30 -5.52 -14.05
N ILE A 133 7.34 -5.77 -15.35
CA ILE A 133 8.39 -5.31 -16.26
C ILE A 133 7.75 -4.50 -17.37
N PHE A 134 8.14 -3.23 -17.51
CA PHE A 134 7.56 -2.32 -18.47
C PHE A 134 8.55 -1.93 -19.58
N THR A 135 8.05 -1.87 -20.80
CA THR A 135 8.72 -1.25 -21.94
C THR A 135 7.93 -0.02 -22.37
N SER A 136 8.59 1.14 -22.37
CA SER A 136 7.96 2.38 -22.81
C SER A 136 7.96 2.46 -24.35
N LEU A 137 6.79 2.71 -24.92
CA LEU A 137 6.59 2.89 -26.36
C LEU A 137 6.59 4.36 -26.78
N SER A 138 6.68 5.30 -25.83
CA SER A 138 6.53 6.74 -26.09
C SER A 138 7.67 7.62 -25.56
N ARG A 139 8.55 7.08 -24.71
CA ARG A 139 9.68 7.83 -24.16
C ARG A 139 10.91 7.70 -25.05
N HIS A 140 11.12 8.67 -25.94
CA HIS A 140 12.23 8.64 -26.88
C HIS A 140 13.55 9.17 -26.30
N GLY A 141 13.50 10.06 -25.29
CA GLY A 141 14.70 10.61 -24.65
C GLY A 141 15.36 9.68 -23.64
N GLN A 142 14.58 8.76 -23.06
CA GLN A 142 15.04 7.72 -22.15
C GLN A 142 14.41 6.40 -22.60
N GLY A 143 15.17 5.60 -23.31
CA GLY A 143 14.71 4.28 -23.81
C GLY A 143 14.56 3.28 -22.67
N LEU A 144 13.37 3.16 -22.10
CA LEU A 144 13.06 2.15 -21.10
C LEU A 144 12.57 0.88 -21.80
N GLN A 145 13.46 -0.10 -21.92
CA GLN A 145 13.14 -1.43 -22.42
C GLN A 145 13.27 -2.45 -21.29
N ARG A 146 12.20 -3.23 -21.08
CA ARG A 146 12.12 -4.26 -20.02
C ARG A 146 12.58 -3.74 -18.65
N TYR A 147 12.10 -2.54 -18.32
CA TYR A 147 12.41 -1.89 -17.05
C TYR A 147 11.66 -2.56 -15.90
N GLU A 148 12.41 -3.15 -14.99
CA GLU A 148 11.88 -3.75 -13.78
C GLU A 148 11.64 -2.67 -12.73
N ILE A 149 10.38 -2.32 -12.51
CA ILE A 149 9.99 -1.21 -11.64
C ILE A 149 10.07 -1.55 -10.15
N GLY A 150 10.22 -2.85 -9.82
CA GLY A 150 10.26 -3.36 -8.45
C GLY A 150 8.89 -3.55 -7.82
N ASP A 151 7.83 -3.59 -8.62
CA ASP A 151 6.48 -3.89 -8.17
C ASP A 151 6.08 -5.32 -8.55
N LEU A 152 5.16 -5.88 -7.76
CA LEU A 152 4.57 -7.20 -7.96
C LEU A 152 3.14 -7.08 -8.48
N GLY A 153 2.75 -8.03 -9.30
CA GLY A 153 1.37 -8.12 -9.80
C GLY A 153 1.06 -9.45 -10.43
N ARG A 154 -0.17 -9.56 -10.90
CA ARG A 154 -0.66 -10.72 -11.67
C ARG A 154 -1.64 -10.26 -12.73
N TRP A 155 -1.79 -11.06 -13.77
CA TRP A 155 -2.79 -10.80 -14.80
C TRP A 155 -4.21 -11.01 -14.26
N VAL A 156 -5.11 -10.09 -14.62
CA VAL A 156 -6.54 -10.21 -14.37
C VAL A 156 -7.22 -10.62 -15.66
N GLU A 157 -7.83 -11.78 -15.63
CA GLU A 157 -8.46 -12.37 -16.81
C GLU A 157 -9.83 -11.79 -17.16
N GLY A 158 -10.27 -12.17 -18.34
CA GLY A 158 -11.56 -11.78 -18.89
C GLY A 158 -11.63 -10.33 -19.38
N TYR A 159 -12.75 -9.98 -19.94
CA TYR A 159 -13.02 -8.63 -20.44
C TYR A 159 -13.52 -7.72 -19.31
N CYS A 160 -13.13 -6.45 -19.36
CA CYS A 160 -13.68 -5.47 -18.46
C CYS A 160 -15.03 -4.97 -18.98
N LEU A 161 -16.02 -4.85 -18.08
CA LEU A 161 -17.33 -4.30 -18.41
C LEU A 161 -17.30 -2.85 -18.92
N CYS A 162 -16.16 -2.14 -18.76
CA CYS A 162 -15.97 -0.82 -19.35
C CYS A 162 -15.82 -0.84 -20.88
N GLY A 163 -15.74 -2.01 -21.53
CA GLY A 163 -15.59 -2.19 -22.96
C GLY A 163 -14.18 -1.95 -23.53
N ARG A 164 -13.22 -1.55 -22.69
CA ARG A 164 -11.81 -1.35 -23.13
C ARG A 164 -11.11 -2.70 -23.29
N LYS A 165 -10.33 -2.83 -24.39
CA LYS A 165 -9.59 -4.06 -24.70
C LYS A 165 -8.20 -4.14 -24.06
N ALA A 166 -7.74 -3.07 -23.40
CA ALA A 166 -6.44 -3.07 -22.72
C ALA A 166 -6.37 -4.16 -21.66
N PRO A 167 -5.29 -4.96 -21.63
CA PRO A 167 -5.10 -5.97 -20.58
C PRO A 167 -5.19 -5.37 -19.19
N ARG A 168 -5.58 -6.19 -18.22
CA ARG A 168 -5.66 -5.77 -16.82
C ARG A 168 -4.69 -6.55 -15.97
N PHE A 169 -4.16 -5.89 -14.99
CA PHE A 169 -3.33 -6.50 -13.95
C PHE A 169 -3.73 -5.99 -12.57
N GLU A 170 -3.51 -6.79 -11.58
CA GLU A 170 -3.65 -6.43 -10.17
C GLU A 170 -2.27 -6.10 -9.60
N LEU A 171 -2.14 -4.95 -8.97
CA LEU A 171 -0.93 -4.54 -8.27
C LEU A 171 -0.95 -5.12 -6.85
N LEU A 172 0.09 -5.87 -6.48
CA LEU A 172 0.15 -6.64 -5.23
C LEU A 172 1.18 -6.09 -4.23
N GLY A 173 1.80 -4.94 -4.53
CA GLY A 173 2.81 -4.30 -3.71
C GLY A 173 4.18 -4.28 -4.37
N ARG A 174 5.23 -4.08 -3.57
CA ARG A 174 6.59 -4.00 -4.06
C ARG A 174 7.38 -5.26 -3.75
N PHE A 175 8.37 -5.56 -4.59
CA PHE A 175 9.35 -6.59 -4.31
C PHE A 175 10.13 -6.29 -3.02
N GLY A 176 10.37 -5.00 -2.72
CA GLY A 176 10.94 -4.53 -1.45
C GLY A 176 10.03 -4.69 -0.22
N ASP A 177 8.76 -5.06 -0.40
CA ASP A 177 7.86 -5.47 0.69
C ASP A 177 8.10 -6.94 1.12
N ILE A 178 9.00 -7.64 0.41
CA ILE A 178 9.45 -9.00 0.74
C ILE A 178 10.78 -8.90 1.49
N PHE A 179 10.89 -9.62 2.61
CA PHE A 179 12.13 -9.69 3.40
C PHE A 179 12.44 -11.14 3.78
N LYS A 180 13.73 -11.44 3.95
CA LYS A 180 14.20 -12.79 4.27
C LYS A 180 14.59 -12.92 5.73
N MET A 181 14.03 -13.92 6.40
CA MET A 181 14.38 -14.32 7.78
C MET A 181 14.34 -15.85 7.89
N GLY A 182 15.19 -16.55 7.11
CA GLY A 182 15.03 -17.95 6.76
C GLY A 182 14.13 -18.05 5.53
N PRO A 183 12.83 -18.26 5.64
CA PRO A 183 11.89 -18.12 4.53
C PRO A 183 11.73 -16.64 4.11
N LEU A 184 11.04 -16.45 2.98
CA LEU A 184 10.61 -15.12 2.51
C LEU A 184 9.29 -14.75 3.19
N PHE A 185 9.25 -13.56 3.77
CA PHE A 185 8.07 -12.94 4.34
C PHE A 185 7.62 -11.75 3.50
N ASN A 186 6.31 -11.53 3.43
CA ASN A 186 5.72 -10.40 2.73
C ASN A 186 4.99 -9.48 3.71
N TYR A 187 5.38 -8.22 3.78
CA TYR A 187 4.73 -7.19 4.58
C TYR A 187 3.20 -7.14 4.39
N ASN A 188 2.75 -7.29 3.14
CA ASN A 188 1.33 -7.19 2.84
C ASN A 188 0.50 -8.34 3.43
N GLU A 189 1.12 -9.51 3.69
CA GLU A 189 0.43 -10.61 4.39
C GLU A 189 0.20 -10.26 5.86
N PHE A 190 1.15 -9.61 6.54
CA PHE A 190 0.95 -9.12 7.91
C PHE A 190 -0.26 -8.17 7.96
N LYS A 191 -0.30 -7.20 7.04
CA LYS A 191 -1.41 -6.24 6.96
C LYS A 191 -2.74 -6.91 6.68
N LYS A 192 -2.80 -7.81 5.69
CA LYS A 192 -4.00 -8.54 5.29
C LYS A 192 -4.59 -9.41 6.40
N ILE A 193 -3.74 -10.03 7.22
CA ILE A 193 -4.20 -10.82 8.37
C ILE A 193 -4.93 -9.92 9.38
N LEU A 194 -4.34 -8.78 9.73
CA LEU A 194 -4.96 -7.83 10.66
C LEU A 194 -6.23 -7.19 10.06
N GLU A 195 -6.22 -6.87 8.76
CA GLU A 195 -7.38 -6.38 8.02
C GLU A 195 -8.55 -7.39 8.09
N ASN A 196 -8.29 -8.65 7.78
CA ASN A 196 -9.31 -9.69 7.78
C ASN A 196 -9.84 -10.01 9.18
N ARG A 197 -8.97 -9.95 10.22
CA ARG A 197 -9.35 -10.34 11.58
C ARG A 197 -10.07 -9.23 12.34
N PHE A 198 -9.64 -7.98 12.15
CA PHE A 198 -10.07 -6.83 12.96
C PHE A 198 -10.66 -5.68 12.13
N GLY A 199 -10.67 -5.78 10.80
CA GLY A 199 -10.99 -4.64 9.95
C GLY A 199 -9.92 -3.54 10.01
N TYR A 200 -8.67 -3.90 10.34
CA TYR A 200 -7.57 -2.94 10.45
C TYR A 200 -7.38 -2.20 9.12
N TYR A 201 -7.61 -0.91 9.11
CA TYR A 201 -7.58 -0.09 7.89
C TYR A 201 -6.33 0.79 7.76
N ASP A 202 -5.57 0.96 8.85
CA ASP A 202 -4.38 1.82 8.86
C ASP A 202 -3.12 1.09 8.36
N GLU A 203 -2.01 1.80 8.28
CA GLU A 203 -0.72 1.21 7.95
C GLU A 203 -0.06 0.59 9.18
N LEU A 204 0.78 -0.39 8.99
CA LEU A 204 1.66 -0.94 10.00
C LEU A 204 3.13 -0.73 9.60
N GLN A 205 4.03 -0.88 10.56
CA GLN A 205 5.46 -0.81 10.29
C GLN A 205 6.17 -2.00 10.94
N LEU A 206 7.03 -2.66 10.20
CA LEU A 206 7.85 -3.76 10.70
C LEU A 206 9.24 -3.27 11.04
N VAL A 207 9.73 -3.63 12.21
CA VAL A 207 11.12 -3.41 12.62
C VAL A 207 11.80 -4.76 12.76
N LEU A 208 12.87 -4.96 11.99
CA LEU A 208 13.65 -6.19 11.99
C LEU A 208 14.98 -5.93 12.72
N GLU A 209 15.27 -6.70 13.75
CA GLU A 209 16.44 -6.52 14.60
C GLU A 209 17.11 -7.88 14.89
N PRO A 210 18.42 -7.92 15.18
CA PRO A 210 19.03 -9.08 15.81
C PRO A 210 18.39 -9.31 17.18
N ALA A 211 18.31 -10.56 17.62
CA ALA A 211 17.93 -10.93 18.97
C ALA A 211 19.03 -11.82 19.60
N ASP A 212 18.85 -12.24 20.85
CA ASP A 212 19.84 -13.03 21.56
C ASP A 212 20.12 -14.38 20.87
N GLY A 213 21.37 -14.77 20.88
CA GLY A 213 21.83 -16.00 20.20
C GLY A 213 21.77 -15.87 18.69
N ASN A 214 21.20 -16.86 17.99
CA ASN A 214 21.03 -16.86 16.54
C ASN A 214 19.61 -16.42 16.11
N LYS A 215 18.83 -15.83 17.04
CA LYS A 215 17.47 -15.39 16.74
C LYS A 215 17.43 -14.03 16.08
N GLN A 216 16.33 -13.78 15.42
CA GLN A 216 15.99 -12.46 14.88
C GLN A 216 14.66 -12.02 15.49
N LYS A 217 14.43 -10.72 15.57
CA LYS A 217 13.20 -10.16 16.13
C LYS A 217 12.41 -9.40 15.07
N ILE A 218 11.11 -9.65 15.05
CA ILE A 218 10.14 -8.84 14.30
C ILE A 218 9.29 -8.09 15.33
N THR A 219 9.34 -6.77 15.29
CA THR A 219 8.40 -5.92 16.03
C THR A 219 7.39 -5.34 15.04
N VAL A 220 6.11 -5.64 15.26
CA VAL A 220 4.98 -5.13 14.46
C VAL A 220 4.42 -3.91 15.16
N LEU A 221 4.61 -2.73 14.56
CA LEU A 221 4.05 -1.48 15.05
C LEU A 221 2.69 -1.26 14.41
N VAL A 222 1.65 -1.08 15.21
CA VAL A 222 0.28 -0.79 14.77
C VAL A 222 -0.18 0.55 15.34
N ASN A 223 -1.12 1.22 14.65
CA ASN A 223 -1.69 2.46 15.17
C ASN A 223 -2.57 2.17 16.39
N LYS A 224 -2.29 2.84 17.52
CA LYS A 224 -3.04 2.69 18.79
C LYS A 224 -4.53 3.02 18.67
N ILE A 225 -4.94 3.86 17.70
CA ILE A 225 -6.35 4.21 17.48
C ILE A 225 -7.19 3.00 17.08
N SER A 226 -6.56 1.94 16.56
CA SER A 226 -7.25 0.71 16.20
C SER A 226 -7.85 -0.04 17.41
N GLY A 227 -7.36 0.23 18.61
CA GLY A 227 -7.75 -0.47 19.83
C GLY A 227 -7.31 -1.95 19.90
N ILE A 228 -6.52 -2.42 18.93
CA ILE A 228 -6.02 -3.80 18.89
C ILE A 228 -4.86 -3.94 19.86
N THR A 229 -4.94 -4.91 20.76
CA THR A 229 -3.87 -5.16 21.72
C THR A 229 -2.69 -5.88 21.09
N GLU A 230 -1.50 -5.67 21.63
CA GLU A 230 -0.25 -6.33 21.18
C GLU A 230 -0.38 -7.86 21.15
N LYS A 231 -1.04 -8.43 22.16
CA LYS A 231 -1.32 -9.87 22.23
C LYS A 231 -2.21 -10.34 21.08
N GLN A 232 -3.25 -9.57 20.75
CA GLN A 232 -4.14 -9.89 19.61
C GLN A 232 -3.40 -9.81 18.29
N VAL A 233 -2.50 -8.85 18.10
CA VAL A 233 -1.66 -8.76 16.89
C VAL A 233 -0.82 -10.02 16.75
N CYS A 234 -0.02 -10.36 17.78
CA CYS A 234 0.86 -11.52 17.73
C CYS A 234 0.09 -12.83 17.53
N SER A 235 -0.99 -13.08 18.28
CA SER A 235 -1.76 -14.32 18.11
C SER A 235 -2.37 -14.46 16.73
N SER A 236 -2.92 -13.37 16.16
CA SER A 236 -3.52 -13.40 14.84
C SER A 236 -2.51 -13.63 13.73
N LEU A 237 -1.31 -13.06 13.85
CA LEU A 237 -0.23 -13.30 12.91
C LEU A 237 0.28 -14.73 12.95
N LEU A 238 0.42 -15.31 14.15
CA LEU A 238 0.81 -16.72 14.29
C LEU A 238 -0.27 -17.68 13.78
N GLU A 239 -1.54 -17.37 13.97
CA GLU A 239 -2.65 -18.17 13.43
C GLU A 239 -2.79 -18.05 11.91
N GLY A 240 -2.53 -16.87 11.35
CA GLY A 240 -2.79 -16.56 9.95
C GLY A 240 -1.60 -16.73 9.01
N TYR A 241 -0.36 -16.84 9.52
CA TYR A 241 0.85 -16.91 8.71
C TYR A 241 1.68 -18.15 9.07
N ALA A 242 1.44 -19.25 8.37
CA ALA A 242 2.06 -20.55 8.69
C ALA A 242 3.60 -20.49 8.78
N ALA A 243 4.27 -19.86 7.81
CA ALA A 243 5.73 -19.73 7.83
C ALA A 243 6.24 -18.94 9.05
N LEU A 244 5.50 -17.93 9.52
CA LEU A 244 5.84 -17.18 10.71
C LEU A 244 5.62 -18.03 11.97
N HIS A 245 4.52 -18.77 12.02
CA HIS A 245 4.26 -19.71 13.12
C HIS A 245 5.39 -20.74 13.26
N ASP A 246 5.81 -21.35 12.16
CA ASP A 246 6.88 -22.34 12.19
C ASP A 246 8.18 -21.76 12.72
N MET A 247 8.58 -20.59 12.25
CA MET A 247 9.81 -19.92 12.68
C MET A 247 9.78 -19.43 14.13
N VAL A 248 8.60 -19.08 14.66
CA VAL A 248 8.44 -18.57 16.04
C VAL A 248 8.23 -19.72 17.03
N VAL A 249 7.35 -20.67 16.69
CA VAL A 249 6.86 -21.68 17.66
C VAL A 249 7.62 -23.00 17.52
N ASN A 250 7.86 -23.46 16.29
CA ASN A 250 8.46 -24.77 16.03
C ASN A 250 10.01 -24.70 16.04
N ASP A 251 10.56 -23.71 15.35
CA ASP A 251 12.00 -23.59 15.15
C ASP A 251 12.69 -22.69 16.18
N ASP A 252 11.92 -21.84 16.87
CA ASP A 252 12.40 -20.86 17.86
C ASP A 252 13.52 -19.94 17.34
N LEU A 253 13.41 -19.53 16.05
CA LEU A 253 14.40 -18.68 15.37
C LEU A 253 13.97 -17.21 15.27
N ILE A 254 12.68 -16.91 15.47
CA ILE A 254 12.13 -15.56 15.43
C ILE A 254 11.41 -15.23 16.75
N GLU A 255 11.73 -14.08 17.31
CA GLU A 255 10.94 -13.43 18.35
C GLU A 255 9.92 -12.50 17.68
N LEU A 256 8.63 -12.75 17.93
CA LEU A 256 7.55 -11.88 17.46
C LEU A 256 7.06 -11.00 18.59
N GLN A 257 7.10 -9.70 18.38
CA GLN A 257 6.53 -8.69 19.27
C GLN A 257 5.61 -7.75 18.51
N ALA A 258 4.69 -7.11 19.23
CA ALA A 258 3.88 -6.04 18.69
C ALA A 258 3.92 -4.84 19.64
N SER A 259 3.71 -3.65 19.11
CA SER A 259 3.59 -2.42 19.89
C SER A 259 2.57 -1.48 19.26
N ALA A 260 1.67 -0.94 20.08
CA ALA A 260 0.71 0.05 19.66
C ALA A 260 1.30 1.45 19.86
N ILE A 261 1.50 2.19 18.76
CA ILE A 261 2.09 3.53 18.75
C ILE A 261 1.10 4.56 18.21
N ASP A 262 1.39 5.83 18.40
CA ASP A 262 0.67 6.91 17.73
C ASP A 262 0.94 6.88 16.22
N GLY A 263 -0.09 7.08 15.39
CA GLY A 263 0.07 7.10 13.94
C GLY A 263 1.10 8.12 13.45
N MET A 264 1.29 9.20 14.20
CA MET A 264 2.30 10.24 13.91
C MET A 264 3.75 9.79 14.19
N GLU A 265 3.94 8.73 14.99
CA GLU A 265 5.26 8.19 15.32
C GLU A 265 5.80 7.23 14.25
N PHE A 266 4.97 6.81 13.29
CA PHE A 266 5.45 6.00 12.18
C PHE A 266 6.56 6.70 11.40
N LYS A 267 7.67 5.99 11.19
CA LYS A 267 8.80 6.53 10.43
C LYS A 267 8.47 6.67 8.96
N LYS A 268 8.76 7.84 8.42
CA LYS A 268 8.60 8.18 7.00
C LYS A 268 9.94 8.18 6.29
N ILE A 269 9.94 7.89 5.01
CA ILE A 269 11.10 8.05 4.13
C ILE A 269 11.30 9.56 3.88
N PRO A 270 12.44 10.16 4.29
CA PRO A 270 12.61 11.62 4.27
C PRO A 270 12.42 12.25 2.88
N SER A 271 12.86 11.55 1.83
CA SER A 271 12.81 12.05 0.45
C SER A 271 11.43 12.06 -0.18
N SER A 272 10.49 11.24 0.31
CA SER A 272 9.17 11.04 -0.32
C SER A 272 7.98 11.27 0.61
N GLY A 273 8.19 11.34 1.91
CA GLY A 273 7.14 11.40 2.92
C GLY A 273 6.32 10.11 3.07
N LYS A 274 6.63 9.06 2.30
CA LYS A 274 5.96 7.76 2.39
C LYS A 274 6.34 7.00 3.65
N LEU A 275 5.45 6.12 4.10
CA LEU A 275 5.74 5.20 5.20
C LEU A 275 6.97 4.34 4.87
N HIS A 276 7.89 4.24 5.83
CA HIS A 276 8.99 3.27 5.76
C HIS A 276 8.50 1.93 6.29
N LYS A 277 7.85 1.14 5.45
CA LYS A 277 7.14 -0.10 5.82
C LYS A 277 7.98 -1.09 6.61
N ILE A 278 9.24 -1.29 6.21
CA ILE A 278 10.16 -2.26 6.82
C ILE A 278 11.44 -1.53 7.21
N ILE A 279 11.71 -1.44 8.50
CA ILE A 279 12.95 -0.89 9.04
C ILE A 279 13.87 -2.05 9.39
N ASP A 280 14.81 -2.35 8.53
CA ASP A 280 15.78 -3.42 8.74
C ASP A 280 17.02 -2.88 9.44
N LYS A 281 17.20 -3.24 10.70
CA LYS A 281 18.35 -2.86 11.53
C LYS A 281 19.39 -3.97 11.64
N ARG A 282 19.18 -5.12 11.00
CA ARG A 282 20.07 -6.28 11.10
C ARG A 282 21.45 -6.03 10.46
N THR A 283 21.49 -5.15 9.47
CA THR A 283 22.72 -4.80 8.71
C THR A 283 23.45 -3.55 9.26
N GLN A 284 22.93 -2.88 10.30
CA GLN A 284 23.53 -1.65 10.86
C GLN A 284 24.53 -1.91 11.99
N SER A 285 24.87 -3.17 12.28
CA SER A 285 25.85 -3.56 13.31
C SER A 285 27.12 -4.06 12.63
N ALA A 286 27.83 -3.18 11.91
CA ALA A 286 29.21 -3.40 11.45
C ALA A 286 29.98 -2.08 11.50
#